data_7fe5ef95ddc24369980658a1ddaff81e
#
_entry.id   7fe5ef95ddc24369980658a1ddaff81e
#
_cell.length_a   1.000
_cell.length_b   1.000
_cell.length_c   1.000
_cell.angle_alpha   90.00
_cell.angle_beta   90.00
_cell.angle_gamma   90.00
#
_symmetry.space_group_name_H-M   'P 1'
#
loop_
_entity.id
_entity.type
_entity.pdbx_description
1 polymer ?
#
loop_
_entity_poly.entity_id
_entity_poly.type
_entity_poly.pdbx_seq_one_letter_code
_entity_poly.pdbx_strand_id
1 'polypeptide(L)'
;MDKATFLAQLAHDGFQPPVLVEREPHDRLDVHSHPFEARALVIDGELWLRTAEGEQLYQAGDIFHLGAHEPHTEGFGPEGVRYLAGRRSA
;
A
#
# COMPACT_ATOMS: atom_id res chain seq x y z
N MET A 1 3.71 5.02 11.60
CA MET A 1 3.98 3.75 12.32
C MET A 1 5.37 3.27 11.96
N ASP A 2 6.10 2.72 12.91
CA ASP A 2 7.40 2.15 12.61
C ASP A 2 7.26 0.73 12.05
N LYS A 3 8.34 0.26 11.41
CA LYS A 3 8.34 -1.02 10.72
C LYS A 3 8.11 -2.20 11.68
N ALA A 4 8.75 -2.21 12.84
CA ALA A 4 8.63 -3.32 13.79
C ALA A 4 7.20 -3.49 14.27
N THR A 5 6.53 -2.40 14.61
CA THR A 5 5.13 -2.41 15.03
C THR A 5 4.22 -2.89 13.89
N PHE A 6 4.47 -2.41 12.68
CA PHE A 6 3.70 -2.82 11.51
C PHE A 6 3.81 -4.33 11.27
N LEU A 7 5.03 -4.86 11.29
CA LEU A 7 5.26 -6.30 11.08
C LEU A 7 4.56 -7.15 12.13
N ALA A 8 4.61 -6.73 13.39
CA ALA A 8 3.95 -7.44 14.48
C ALA A 8 2.42 -7.44 14.30
N GLN A 9 1.86 -6.30 13.91
CA GLN A 9 0.41 -6.20 13.68
C GLN A 9 -0.04 -7.03 12.48
N LEU A 10 0.73 -7.06 11.38
CA LEU A 10 0.42 -7.89 10.23
C LEU A 10 0.34 -9.37 10.62
N ALA A 11 1.35 -9.84 11.35
CA ALA A 11 1.40 -11.23 11.78
C ALA A 11 0.22 -11.56 12.69
N HIS A 12 -0.06 -10.69 13.67
CA HIS A 12 -1.17 -10.86 14.60
C HIS A 12 -2.52 -10.92 13.87
N ASP A 13 -2.69 -10.12 12.83
CA ASP A 13 -3.94 -10.02 12.08
C ASP A 13 -4.06 -11.08 10.98
N GLY A 14 -3.12 -12.01 10.89
CA GLY A 14 -3.19 -13.13 9.96
C GLY A 14 -2.80 -12.81 8.52
N PHE A 15 -2.09 -11.72 8.31
CA PHE A 15 -1.55 -11.41 6.99
C PHE A 15 -0.31 -12.26 6.73
N GLN A 16 -0.07 -12.55 5.45
CA GLN A 16 1.17 -13.19 5.03
C GLN A 16 2.35 -12.23 5.23
N PRO A 17 3.59 -12.75 5.36
CA PRO A 17 4.76 -11.88 5.45
C PRO A 17 4.80 -10.88 4.29
N PRO A 18 5.10 -9.61 4.57
CA PRO A 18 5.04 -8.58 3.54
C PRO A 18 6.16 -8.72 2.51
N VAL A 19 5.88 -8.20 1.32
CA VAL A 19 6.88 -8.06 0.26
C VAL A 19 7.17 -6.58 0.06
N LEU A 20 8.41 -6.28 -0.32
CA LEU A 20 8.80 -4.92 -0.70
C LEU A 20 8.32 -4.64 -2.11
N VAL A 21 7.60 -3.54 -2.27
CA VAL A 21 7.16 -3.03 -3.57
C VAL A 21 7.88 -1.73 -3.84
N GLU A 22 8.44 -1.60 -5.04
CA GLU A 22 9.11 -0.38 -5.50
C GLU A 22 8.48 0.09 -6.79
N ARG A 23 8.23 1.40 -6.90
CA ARG A 23 7.64 2.01 -8.08
C ARG A 23 8.46 3.22 -8.50
N GLU A 24 8.54 3.43 -9.83
CA GLU A 24 9.34 4.49 -10.43
C GLU A 24 8.75 5.88 -10.19
N PRO A 25 9.61 6.92 -10.15
CA PRO A 25 9.15 8.30 -10.05
C PRO A 25 8.15 8.66 -11.15
N HIS A 26 7.10 9.37 -10.76
CA HIS A 26 6.07 9.91 -11.66
C HIS A 26 5.28 8.85 -12.44
N ASP A 27 5.48 7.58 -12.16
CA ASP A 27 4.72 6.52 -12.80
C ASP A 27 3.32 6.42 -12.19
N ARG A 28 2.45 5.63 -12.81
CA ARG A 28 1.07 5.48 -12.34
C ARG A 28 0.49 4.16 -12.84
N LEU A 29 -0.48 3.67 -12.08
CA LEU A 29 -1.24 2.48 -12.42
C LEU A 29 -2.70 2.86 -12.62
N ASP A 30 -3.28 2.40 -13.74
CA ASP A 30 -4.69 2.61 -14.02
C ASP A 30 -5.56 1.80 -13.06
N VAL A 31 -6.86 2.01 -13.16
CA VAL A 31 -7.83 1.33 -12.30
C VAL A 31 -7.63 -0.20 -12.35
N HIS A 32 -7.48 -0.79 -11.18
CA HIS A 32 -7.33 -2.23 -11.01
C HIS A 32 -7.81 -2.63 -9.62
N SER A 33 -7.91 -3.93 -9.38
CA SER A 33 -8.27 -4.48 -8.07
C SER A 33 -7.51 -5.79 -7.86
N HIS A 34 -7.57 -6.31 -6.62
CA HIS A 34 -6.93 -7.56 -6.27
C HIS A 34 -7.93 -8.48 -5.56
N PRO A 35 -7.82 -9.81 -5.74
CA PRO A 35 -8.73 -10.75 -5.07
C PRO A 35 -8.35 -11.01 -3.61
N PHE A 36 -7.59 -10.12 -2.99
CA PHE A 36 -7.14 -10.25 -1.61
C PHE A 36 -7.15 -8.88 -0.92
N GLU A 37 -7.13 -8.90 0.39
CA GLU A 37 -6.96 -7.71 1.22
C GLU A 37 -5.48 -7.37 1.31
N ALA A 38 -5.14 -6.08 1.22
CA ALA A 38 -3.77 -5.61 1.32
C ALA A 38 -3.65 -4.54 2.40
N ARG A 39 -2.57 -4.59 3.16
CA ARG A 39 -2.20 -3.56 4.13
C ARG A 39 -0.73 -3.25 3.94
N ALA A 40 -0.39 -1.97 3.82
CA ALA A 40 0.96 -1.56 3.45
C ALA A 40 1.47 -0.43 4.32
N LEU A 41 2.80 -0.45 4.57
CA LEU A 41 3.52 0.63 5.24
C LEU A 41 4.46 1.28 4.24
N VAL A 42 4.31 2.59 4.02
CA VAL A 42 5.22 3.34 3.16
C VAL A 42 6.55 3.53 3.88
N ILE A 43 7.64 3.14 3.22
CA ILE A 43 9.01 3.24 3.75
C ILE A 43 9.64 4.57 3.34
N ASP A 44 9.57 4.90 2.06
CA ASP A 44 10.02 6.20 1.55
C ASP A 44 9.29 6.56 0.27
N GLY A 45 9.40 7.82 -0.13
CA GLY A 45 8.71 8.34 -1.30
C GLY A 45 7.25 8.68 -0.99
N GLU A 46 6.45 8.79 -2.04
CA GLU A 46 5.06 9.20 -1.95
C GLU A 46 4.18 8.38 -2.87
N LEU A 47 2.97 8.09 -2.39
CA LEU A 47 1.95 7.37 -3.13
C LEU A 47 0.63 8.13 -3.04
N TRP A 48 0.03 8.43 -4.19
CA TRP A 48 -1.34 8.88 -4.28
C TRP A 48 -2.22 7.68 -4.57
N LEU A 49 -3.24 7.47 -3.74
CA LEU A 49 -4.17 6.36 -3.88
C LEU A 49 -5.58 6.92 -4.04
N ARG A 50 -6.24 6.56 -5.14
CA ARG A 50 -7.62 6.96 -5.39
C ARG A 50 -8.52 5.74 -5.33
N THR A 51 -9.56 5.84 -4.49
CA THR A 51 -10.63 4.83 -4.37
C THR A 51 -11.97 5.52 -4.56
N ALA A 52 -13.06 4.78 -4.38
CA ALA A 52 -14.41 5.36 -4.39
C ALA A 52 -14.59 6.45 -3.34
N GLU A 53 -13.78 6.43 -2.27
CA GLU A 53 -13.86 7.40 -1.18
C GLU A 53 -13.04 8.68 -1.45
N GLY A 54 -12.34 8.75 -2.56
CA GLY A 54 -11.53 9.90 -2.94
C GLY A 54 -10.05 9.59 -3.06
N GLU A 55 -9.24 10.62 -3.18
CA GLU A 55 -7.80 10.51 -3.36
C GLU A 55 -7.08 10.90 -2.07
N GLN A 56 -6.04 10.16 -1.74
CA GLN A 56 -5.27 10.40 -0.53
C GLN A 56 -3.77 10.21 -0.79
N LEU A 57 -2.96 11.09 -0.20
CA LEU A 57 -1.50 11.02 -0.25
C LEU A 57 -0.99 10.23 0.94
N TYR A 58 -0.08 9.30 0.67
CA TYR A 58 0.62 8.52 1.70
C TYR A 58 2.12 8.75 1.58
N GLN A 59 2.77 9.00 2.71
CA GLN A 59 4.20 9.27 2.82
C GLN A 59 4.85 8.32 3.81
N ALA A 60 6.17 8.39 3.96
CA ALA A 60 6.91 7.51 4.87
C ALA A 60 6.27 7.46 6.26
N GLY A 61 6.04 6.26 6.76
CA GLY A 61 5.38 6.01 8.04
C GLY A 61 3.87 5.86 7.96
N ASP A 62 3.25 6.20 6.85
CA ASP A 62 1.80 6.06 6.67
C ASP A 62 1.43 4.63 6.29
N ILE A 63 0.24 4.24 6.72
CA ILE A 63 -0.35 2.94 6.40
C ILE A 63 -1.51 3.15 5.44
N PHE A 64 -1.58 2.33 4.39
CA PHE A 64 -2.80 2.28 3.58
C PHE A 64 -3.35 0.86 3.55
N HIS A 65 -4.66 0.78 3.29
CA HIS A 65 -5.39 -0.47 3.28
C HIS A 65 -6.30 -0.53 2.05
N LEU A 66 -6.31 -1.69 1.41
CA LEU A 66 -7.20 -1.96 0.28
C LEU A 66 -7.97 -3.24 0.57
N GLY A 67 -9.29 -3.17 0.48
CA GLY A 67 -10.14 -4.36 0.60
C GLY A 67 -10.01 -5.24 -0.64
N ALA A 68 -10.44 -6.50 -0.50
CA ALA A 68 -10.49 -7.43 -1.63
C ALA A 68 -11.45 -6.86 -2.69
N HIS A 69 -11.01 -6.92 -3.96
CA HIS A 69 -11.78 -6.46 -5.12
C HIS A 69 -12.11 -4.96 -5.11
N GLU A 70 -11.44 -4.18 -4.28
CA GLU A 70 -11.67 -2.74 -4.23
C GLU A 70 -10.95 -2.04 -5.38
N PRO A 71 -11.68 -1.40 -6.33
CA PRO A 71 -11.06 -0.69 -7.44
C PRO A 71 -10.27 0.52 -6.96
N HIS A 72 -9.07 0.69 -7.51
CA HIS A 72 -8.23 1.84 -7.15
C HIS A 72 -7.27 2.19 -8.27
N THR A 73 -6.80 3.46 -8.26
CA THR A 73 -5.70 3.93 -9.10
C THR A 73 -4.56 4.36 -8.20
N GLU A 74 -3.34 4.32 -8.72
CA GLU A 74 -2.15 4.72 -7.99
C GLU A 74 -1.31 5.69 -8.81
N GLY A 75 -0.72 6.68 -8.14
CA GLY A 75 0.26 7.59 -8.73
C GLY A 75 1.43 7.74 -7.76
N PHE A 76 2.64 7.93 -8.30
CA PHE A 76 3.84 7.94 -7.49
C PHE A 76 4.52 9.30 -7.60
N GLY A 77 5.13 9.75 -6.48
CA GLY A 77 5.73 11.05 -6.39
C GLY A 77 7.06 11.17 -7.12
N PRO A 78 7.73 12.33 -6.99
CA PRO A 78 8.95 12.63 -7.75
C PRO A 78 10.13 11.74 -7.42
N GLU A 79 10.08 11.02 -6.31
CA GLU A 79 11.12 10.06 -5.92
C GLU A 79 10.62 8.62 -6.00
N GLY A 80 9.45 8.41 -6.60
CA GLY A 80 8.82 7.10 -6.59
C GLY A 80 8.28 6.75 -5.20
N VAL A 81 8.17 5.47 -4.92
CA VAL A 81 7.73 5.00 -3.60
C VAL A 81 8.29 3.60 -3.34
N ARG A 82 8.58 3.32 -2.08
CA ARG A 82 8.85 1.96 -1.59
C ARG A 82 7.92 1.70 -0.42
N TYR A 83 7.26 0.55 -0.42
CA TYR A 83 6.40 0.16 0.68
C TYR A 83 6.41 -1.35 0.89
N LEU A 84 6.11 -1.75 2.12
CA LEU A 84 5.94 -3.15 2.49
C LEU A 84 4.46 -3.49 2.44
N ALA A 85 4.08 -4.47 1.62
CA ALA A 85 2.69 -4.86 1.46
C ALA A 85 2.44 -6.28 1.95
N GLY A 86 1.58 -6.41 2.95
CA GLY A 86 1.07 -7.69 3.41
C GLY A 86 -0.27 -7.99 2.75
N ARG A 87 -0.54 -9.29 2.54
CA ARG A 87 -1.77 -9.76 1.91
C ARG A 87 -2.47 -10.76 2.81
N ARG A 88 -3.79 -10.75 2.72
CA ARG A 88 -4.62 -11.73 3.41
C ARG A 88 -5.76 -12.13 2.49
N SER A 89 -6.07 -13.44 2.43
CA SER A 89 -7.18 -13.93 1.63
C SER A 89 -8.50 -13.31 2.08
N ALA A 90 -9.33 -13.03 1.12
CA ALA A 90 -10.65 -12.48 1.37
C ALA A 90 -11.58 -13.52 1.99
#